data_0ca49f754629faa83eec6bba177fb29d
#
_entry.id   0ca49f754629faa83eec6bba177fb29d
#
_cell.length_a   1.000
_cell.length_b   1.000
_cell.length_c   1.000
_cell.angle_alpha   90.00
_cell.angle_beta   90.00
_cell.angle_gamma   90.00
#
_symmetry.space_group_name_H-M   'P 1'
#
loop_
_entity.id
_entity.type
_entity.pdbx_description
1 polymer ?
#
loop_
_entity_poly.entity_id
_entity_poly.type
_entity_poly.pdbx_seq_one_letter_code
_entity_poly.pdbx_strand_id
1 'polypeptide(L)'
;MFNHEAIDFRVRKVPLTTESVRVPAHIGVGLEREDTGEMIAIVSEHYHPTQYLEITDAVEEVLSQSGLDLTNAEFQTNVYDGGAKLELVAKFPAHPMNINTTSNVMLEGDIICPEFRFRTSHDGSSSNVGYIGYFRKLCYNTLISGDALSYVYGKHTKNFSVPKFAAKARTAVEYIAG
;
A
#
# COMPACT_ATOMS: atom_id res chain seq x y z
N MET A 1 -7.21 -13.67 0.40
CA MET A 1 -6.90 -12.25 0.29
C MET A 1 -5.67 -11.89 1.14
N PHE A 2 -5.49 -10.67 1.60
CA PHE A 2 -4.29 -10.26 2.34
C PHE A 2 -4.22 -10.89 3.74
N ASN A 3 -3.01 -10.89 4.34
CA ASN A 3 -2.83 -11.40 5.71
C ASN A 3 -3.18 -10.30 6.73
N HIS A 4 -4.39 -10.36 7.26
CA HIS A 4 -4.91 -9.40 8.24
C HIS A 4 -4.18 -9.49 9.59
N GLU A 5 -3.77 -10.68 10.00
CA GLU A 5 -3.05 -10.87 11.28
C GLU A 5 -1.75 -10.06 11.34
N ALA A 6 -1.05 -9.91 10.22
CA ALA A 6 0.18 -9.13 10.14
C ALA A 6 -0.01 -7.61 10.32
N ILE A 7 -1.24 -7.13 10.16
CA ILE A 7 -1.60 -5.70 10.19
C ILE A 7 -2.67 -5.36 11.22
N ASP A 8 -3.05 -6.34 12.06
CA ASP A 8 -4.06 -6.17 13.12
C ASP A 8 -3.45 -5.44 14.33
N PHE A 9 -3.00 -4.23 14.09
CA PHE A 9 -2.60 -3.28 15.13
C PHE A 9 -3.03 -1.88 14.77
N ARG A 10 -3.30 -1.07 15.79
CA ARG A 10 -3.60 0.35 15.62
C ARG A 10 -2.41 1.20 16.03
N VAL A 11 -2.34 2.38 15.46
CA VAL A 11 -1.39 3.41 15.86
C VAL A 11 -2.12 4.63 16.38
N ARG A 12 -1.55 5.25 17.41
CA ARG A 12 -2.07 6.48 17.99
C ARG A 12 -0.99 7.54 18.12
N LYS A 13 -1.40 8.79 18.17
CA LYS A 13 -0.51 9.90 18.51
C LYS A 13 -0.32 9.99 20.01
N VAL A 14 0.92 10.16 20.40
CA VAL A 14 1.30 10.37 21.79
C VAL A 14 2.18 11.60 21.94
N PRO A 15 2.07 12.33 23.07
CA PRO A 15 2.99 13.43 23.36
C PRO A 15 4.42 12.91 23.47
N LEU A 16 5.37 13.67 22.93
CA LEU A 16 6.78 13.41 23.17
C LEU A 16 7.20 14.06 24.50
N THR A 17 7.89 13.29 25.32
CA THR A 17 8.46 13.77 26.59
C THR A 17 9.92 13.37 26.65
N THR A 18 10.76 14.27 27.13
CA THR A 18 12.09 13.95 27.66
C THR A 18 12.00 13.72 29.15
N GLU A 19 13.07 13.34 29.80
CA GLU A 19 13.10 13.08 31.27
C GLU A 19 12.53 14.24 32.12
N SER A 20 12.58 15.47 31.62
CA SER A 20 12.20 16.68 32.36
C SER A 20 11.24 17.61 31.63
N VAL A 21 11.03 17.47 30.32
CA VAL A 21 10.28 18.45 29.54
C VAL A 21 9.36 17.73 28.50
N ARG A 22 8.12 18.19 28.45
CA ARG A 22 7.21 17.82 27.35
C ARG A 22 7.55 18.60 26.10
N VAL A 23 7.78 17.92 24.99
CA VAL A 23 8.02 18.54 23.69
C VAL A 23 6.72 19.16 23.18
N PRO A 24 6.72 20.44 22.75
CA PRO A 24 5.54 21.05 22.17
C PRO A 24 5.07 20.31 20.90
N ALA A 25 3.77 20.13 20.73
CA ALA A 25 3.19 19.34 19.63
C ALA A 25 3.56 19.91 18.24
N HIS A 26 3.77 21.23 18.11
CA HIS A 26 4.19 21.84 16.84
C HIS A 26 5.61 21.44 16.40
N ILE A 27 6.44 20.93 17.32
CA ILE A 27 7.76 20.39 17.00
C ILE A 27 7.62 18.94 16.53
N GLY A 28 6.73 18.16 17.15
CA GLY A 28 6.45 16.80 16.77
C GLY A 28 5.61 16.05 17.78
N VAL A 29 4.97 15.01 17.33
CA VAL A 29 4.24 14.03 18.14
C VAL A 29 4.73 12.64 17.79
N GLY A 30 4.74 11.73 18.77
CA GLY A 30 5.04 10.32 18.54
C GLY A 30 3.88 9.60 17.89
N LEU A 31 4.17 8.59 17.07
CA LEU A 31 3.24 7.55 16.70
C LEU A 31 3.65 6.27 17.40
N GLU A 32 2.75 5.71 18.19
CA GLU A 32 2.94 4.52 19.01
C GLU A 32 1.98 3.43 18.59
N ARG A 33 2.43 2.18 18.55
CA ARG A 33 1.55 1.02 18.41
C ARG A 33 0.76 0.82 19.69
N GLU A 34 -0.56 0.66 19.57
CA GLU A 34 -1.42 0.47 20.75
C GLU A 34 -1.24 -0.90 21.42
N ASP A 35 -0.86 -1.92 20.64
CA ASP A 35 -0.69 -3.29 21.11
C ASP A 35 0.63 -3.52 21.88
N THR A 36 1.71 -2.87 21.46
CA THR A 36 3.04 -3.07 22.04
C THR A 36 3.54 -1.88 22.86
N GLY A 37 2.96 -0.70 22.65
CA GLY A 37 3.49 0.55 23.21
C GLY A 37 4.78 1.03 22.54
N GLU A 38 5.16 0.43 21.42
CA GLU A 38 6.40 0.73 20.72
C GLU A 38 6.26 1.97 19.85
N MET A 39 7.23 2.87 19.96
CA MET A 39 7.28 4.09 19.17
C MET A 39 7.73 3.75 17.75
N ILE A 40 6.86 4.01 16.76
CA ILE A 40 7.15 3.77 15.34
C ILE A 40 7.86 4.99 14.71
N ALA A 41 7.36 6.20 14.99
CA ALA A 41 7.81 7.39 14.31
C ALA A 41 7.57 8.67 15.12
N ILE A 42 8.23 9.75 14.68
CA ILE A 42 7.91 11.12 15.09
C ILE A 42 7.38 11.85 13.87
N VAL A 43 6.19 12.40 13.98
CA VAL A 43 5.49 13.05 12.88
C VAL A 43 4.99 14.44 13.28
N SER A 44 4.51 15.23 12.33
CA SER A 44 3.89 16.51 12.63
C SER A 44 2.55 16.34 13.35
N GLU A 45 2.13 17.35 14.11
CA GLU A 45 0.80 17.34 14.75
C GLU A 45 -0.36 17.24 13.75
N HIS A 46 -0.14 17.66 12.49
CA HIS A 46 -1.14 17.61 11.42
C HIS A 46 -1.16 16.27 10.67
N TYR A 47 -0.24 15.36 10.97
CA TYR A 47 -0.24 14.03 10.39
C TYR A 47 -1.43 13.21 10.89
N HIS A 48 -2.13 12.54 9.99
CA HIS A 48 -3.24 11.64 10.30
C HIS A 48 -2.88 10.24 9.80
N PRO A 49 -2.55 9.31 10.69
CA PRO A 49 -2.22 7.94 10.31
C PRO A 49 -3.44 7.26 9.70
N THR A 50 -3.25 6.59 8.57
CA THR A 50 -4.23 5.67 8.00
C THR A 50 -4.03 4.32 8.67
N GLN A 51 -5.07 3.78 9.31
CA GLN A 51 -4.97 2.45 9.93
C GLN A 51 -4.85 1.38 8.84
N TYR A 52 -3.89 0.47 9.01
CA TYR A 52 -3.59 -0.53 7.98
C TYR A 52 -4.76 -1.46 7.69
N LEU A 53 -5.44 -1.91 8.72
CA LEU A 53 -6.60 -2.78 8.55
C LEU A 53 -7.70 -2.09 7.75
N GLU A 54 -8.05 -0.85 8.09
CA GLU A 54 -9.11 -0.08 7.42
C GLU A 54 -8.83 0.13 5.92
N ILE A 55 -7.58 0.43 5.55
CA ILE A 55 -7.23 0.61 4.14
C ILE A 55 -7.12 -0.71 3.40
N THR A 56 -6.70 -1.79 4.07
CA THR A 56 -6.63 -3.12 3.47
C THR A 56 -8.02 -3.66 3.18
N ASP A 57 -8.96 -3.54 4.10
CA ASP A 57 -10.36 -3.91 3.89
C ASP A 57 -10.96 -3.18 2.68
N ALA A 58 -10.68 -1.87 2.57
CA ALA A 58 -11.15 -1.08 1.42
C ALA A 58 -10.51 -1.52 0.10
N VAL A 59 -9.24 -1.89 0.10
CA VAL A 59 -8.56 -2.44 -1.09
C VAL A 59 -9.16 -3.79 -1.46
N GLU A 60 -9.39 -4.68 -0.51
CA GLU A 60 -10.01 -5.99 -0.76
C GLU A 60 -11.43 -5.84 -1.32
N GLU A 61 -12.21 -4.91 -0.80
CA GLU A 61 -13.54 -4.60 -1.34
C GLU A 61 -13.46 -4.15 -2.81
N VAL A 62 -12.53 -3.24 -3.12
CA VAL A 62 -12.31 -2.78 -4.50
C VAL A 62 -11.95 -3.93 -5.43
N LEU A 63 -11.01 -4.78 -5.02
CA LEU A 63 -10.57 -5.93 -5.83
C LEU A 63 -11.71 -6.95 -6.03
N SER A 64 -12.49 -7.24 -4.99
CA SER A 64 -13.62 -8.18 -5.08
C SER A 64 -14.75 -7.70 -6.00
N GLN A 65 -14.91 -6.40 -6.15
CA GLN A 65 -15.93 -5.77 -6.99
C GLN A 65 -15.43 -5.37 -8.40
N SER A 66 -14.16 -5.62 -8.69
CA SER A 66 -13.52 -5.15 -9.93
C SER A 66 -13.82 -5.97 -11.18
N GLY A 67 -14.43 -7.15 -11.04
CA GLY A 67 -14.59 -8.11 -12.14
C GLY A 67 -13.34 -8.92 -12.48
N LEU A 68 -12.22 -8.71 -11.78
CA LEU A 68 -11.03 -9.53 -11.93
C LEU A 68 -11.27 -10.95 -11.39
N ASP A 69 -10.72 -11.95 -12.10
CA ASP A 69 -10.71 -13.32 -11.59
C ASP A 69 -9.71 -13.45 -10.43
N LEU A 70 -10.23 -13.58 -9.22
CA LEU A 70 -9.44 -13.72 -8.01
C LEU A 70 -9.12 -15.18 -7.66
N THR A 71 -9.60 -16.16 -8.42
CA THR A 71 -9.47 -17.59 -8.08
C THR A 71 -8.02 -18.04 -7.97
N ASN A 72 -7.15 -17.50 -8.82
CA ASN A 72 -5.72 -17.78 -8.84
C ASN A 72 -4.88 -16.54 -8.47
N ALA A 73 -5.49 -15.53 -7.85
CA ALA A 73 -4.77 -14.33 -7.47
C ALA A 73 -3.82 -14.62 -6.29
N GLU A 74 -2.61 -14.09 -6.38
CA GLU A 74 -1.60 -14.18 -5.34
C GLU A 74 -1.62 -12.89 -4.53
N PHE A 75 -1.80 -13.01 -3.20
CA PHE A 75 -1.82 -11.87 -2.28
C PHE A 75 -0.61 -11.89 -1.35
N GLN A 76 0.07 -10.76 -1.21
CA GLN A 76 1.20 -10.59 -0.31
C GLN A 76 0.98 -9.37 0.57
N THR A 77 1.22 -9.53 1.88
CA THR A 77 1.20 -8.48 2.88
C THR A 77 2.61 -8.35 3.46
N ASN A 78 3.27 -7.25 3.20
CA ASN A 78 4.61 -7.00 3.66
C ASN A 78 4.60 -5.83 4.65
N VAL A 79 5.00 -6.10 5.88
CA VAL A 79 5.14 -5.09 6.94
C VAL A 79 6.61 -4.93 7.25
N TYR A 80 7.10 -3.70 7.25
CA TYR A 80 8.51 -3.38 7.45
C TYR A 80 8.69 -2.44 8.64
N ASP A 81 9.91 -2.42 9.17
CA ASP A 81 10.37 -1.47 10.18
C ASP A 81 9.45 -1.44 11.43
N GLY A 82 9.12 -2.62 11.98
CA GLY A 82 8.29 -2.74 13.17
C GLY A 82 6.82 -2.29 13.01
N GLY A 83 6.33 -2.17 11.78
CA GLY A 83 4.98 -1.66 11.48
C GLY A 83 4.98 -0.26 10.91
N ALA A 84 6.15 0.35 10.69
CA ALA A 84 6.22 1.69 10.13
C ALA A 84 5.79 1.76 8.67
N LYS A 85 5.91 0.66 7.91
CA LYS A 85 5.60 0.62 6.47
C LYS A 85 4.78 -0.61 6.11
N LEU A 86 3.85 -0.43 5.19
CA LEU A 86 3.01 -1.49 4.63
C LEU A 86 3.12 -1.49 3.10
N GLU A 87 3.28 -2.67 2.53
CA GLU A 87 3.07 -2.94 1.11
C GLU A 87 2.10 -4.11 0.94
N LEU A 88 1.05 -3.90 0.17
CA LEU A 88 0.12 -4.93 -0.30
C LEU A 88 0.38 -5.18 -1.79
N VAL A 89 0.47 -6.44 -2.19
CA VAL A 89 0.62 -6.83 -3.60
C VAL A 89 -0.43 -7.88 -3.92
N ALA A 90 -1.23 -7.62 -4.96
CA ALA A 90 -2.13 -8.60 -5.54
C ALA A 90 -1.74 -8.82 -7.00
N LYS A 91 -1.46 -10.07 -7.38
CA LYS A 91 -1.12 -10.50 -8.74
C LYS A 91 -2.27 -11.29 -9.32
N PHE A 92 -2.55 -11.10 -10.60
CA PHE A 92 -3.68 -11.69 -11.30
C PHE A 92 -3.21 -12.56 -12.48
N PRO A 93 -2.70 -13.78 -12.24
CA PRO A 93 -2.16 -14.66 -13.30
C PRO A 93 -3.20 -15.07 -14.35
N ALA A 94 -4.50 -15.07 -13.98
CA ALA A 94 -5.60 -15.39 -14.88
C ALA A 94 -5.82 -14.34 -16.01
N HIS A 95 -5.20 -13.17 -15.88
CA HIS A 95 -5.27 -12.07 -16.86
C HIS A 95 -3.90 -11.80 -17.52
N PRO A 96 -3.31 -12.78 -18.23
CA PRO A 96 -2.02 -12.57 -18.86
C PRO A 96 -2.12 -11.54 -19.99
N MET A 97 -1.18 -10.60 -20.01
CA MET A 97 -1.06 -9.70 -21.14
C MET A 97 -0.36 -10.38 -22.31
N ASN A 98 -1.00 -10.48 -23.45
CA ASN A 98 -0.33 -10.77 -24.71
C ASN A 98 0.43 -9.51 -25.18
N ILE A 99 1.67 -9.36 -24.75
CA ILE A 99 2.49 -8.25 -25.20
C ILE A 99 2.98 -8.56 -26.61
N ASN A 100 2.30 -8.02 -27.61
CA ASN A 100 2.86 -7.86 -28.95
C ASN A 100 3.92 -6.76 -28.89
N THR A 101 5.06 -7.04 -28.27
CA THR A 101 6.17 -6.09 -28.24
C THR A 101 7.06 -6.32 -29.45
N THR A 102 7.19 -5.28 -30.26
CA THR A 102 8.26 -5.13 -31.25
C THR A 102 9.64 -4.87 -30.64
N SER A 103 9.78 -4.90 -29.32
CA SER A 103 11.06 -4.71 -28.63
C SER A 103 11.66 -6.04 -28.21
N ASN A 104 12.86 -6.32 -28.71
CA ASN A 104 13.66 -7.54 -28.63
C ASN A 104 14.16 -7.95 -27.22
N VAL A 105 13.42 -7.75 -26.15
CA VAL A 105 13.90 -8.02 -24.78
C VAL A 105 12.94 -8.89 -23.97
N MET A 106 12.11 -9.68 -24.58
CA MET A 106 11.39 -10.73 -23.85
C MET A 106 12.18 -12.03 -23.92
N LEU A 107 12.66 -12.49 -22.77
CA LEU A 107 13.14 -13.86 -22.61
C LEU A 107 11.92 -14.79 -22.73
N GLU A 108 12.03 -15.81 -23.57
CA GLU A 108 11.03 -16.86 -23.72
C GLU A 108 10.66 -17.43 -22.33
N GLY A 109 9.38 -17.34 -21.95
CA GLY A 109 8.85 -17.86 -20.69
C GLY A 109 8.47 -16.85 -19.63
N ASP A 110 8.67 -15.55 -19.85
CA ASP A 110 8.21 -14.51 -18.91
C ASP A 110 6.71 -14.22 -19.09
N ILE A 111 5.90 -14.79 -18.24
CA ILE A 111 4.48 -14.43 -18.15
C ILE A 111 4.39 -13.16 -17.31
N ILE A 112 4.03 -12.05 -17.92
CA ILE A 112 3.72 -10.80 -17.22
C ILE A 112 2.23 -10.77 -16.96
N CYS A 113 1.85 -10.70 -15.67
CA CYS A 113 0.47 -10.55 -15.26
C CYS A 113 0.25 -9.17 -14.61
N PRO A 114 -0.98 -8.66 -14.64
CA PRO A 114 -1.29 -7.42 -13.95
C PRO A 114 -1.09 -7.58 -12.45
N GLU A 115 -0.62 -6.51 -11.82
CA GLU A 115 -0.48 -6.42 -10.37
C GLU A 115 -1.14 -5.13 -9.88
N PHE A 116 -1.82 -5.24 -8.76
CA PHE A 116 -2.15 -4.10 -7.92
C PHE A 116 -1.14 -4.03 -6.77
N ARG A 117 -0.52 -2.87 -6.58
CA ARG A 117 0.39 -2.61 -5.47
C ARG A 117 -0.09 -1.42 -4.68
N PHE A 118 -0.21 -1.57 -3.39
CA PHE A 118 -0.51 -0.47 -2.48
C PHE A 118 0.63 -0.30 -1.49
N ARG A 119 1.03 0.94 -1.25
CA ARG A 119 2.05 1.31 -0.26
C ARG A 119 1.55 2.43 0.61
N THR A 120 1.89 2.34 1.88
CA THR A 120 1.66 3.39 2.85
C THR A 120 2.70 3.31 3.97
N SER A 121 2.83 4.37 4.75
CA SER A 121 3.71 4.35 5.91
C SER A 121 3.13 5.14 7.09
N HIS A 122 3.53 4.77 8.28
CA HIS A 122 3.28 5.52 9.51
C HIS A 122 4.39 6.50 9.83
N ASP A 123 5.60 6.28 9.31
CA ASP A 123 6.77 7.15 9.52
C ASP A 123 6.81 8.41 8.63
N GLY A 124 5.79 8.59 7.79
CA GLY A 124 5.72 9.71 6.85
C GLY A 124 6.60 9.58 5.61
N SER A 125 7.33 8.46 5.46
CA SER A 125 8.20 8.22 4.29
C SER A 125 7.43 7.93 3.01
N SER A 126 6.18 7.49 3.10
CA SER A 126 5.30 7.23 1.98
C SER A 126 3.89 7.75 2.25
N SER A 127 3.24 8.26 1.23
CA SER A 127 1.80 8.52 1.23
C SER A 127 1.02 7.23 0.94
N ASN A 128 -0.31 7.29 1.03
CA ASN A 128 -1.17 6.22 0.55
C ASN A 128 -1.14 6.20 -0.98
N VAL A 129 -0.48 5.23 -1.58
CA VAL A 129 -0.32 5.12 -3.04
C VAL A 129 -0.68 3.74 -3.52
N GLY A 130 -1.65 3.67 -4.42
CA GLY A 130 -2.00 2.45 -5.15
C GLY A 130 -1.52 2.54 -6.58
N TYR A 131 -0.87 1.51 -7.06
CA TYR A 131 -0.48 1.36 -8.46
C TYR A 131 -1.18 0.15 -9.03
N ILE A 132 -1.61 0.27 -10.27
CA ILE A 132 -2.09 -0.86 -11.03
C ILE A 132 -1.37 -0.87 -12.38
N GLY A 133 -0.88 -2.01 -12.79
CA GLY A 133 -0.08 -2.11 -14.01
C GLY A 133 0.58 -3.47 -14.15
N TYR A 134 1.56 -3.52 -15.03
CA TYR A 134 2.34 -4.71 -15.31
C TYR A 134 3.75 -4.50 -14.80
N PHE A 135 4.15 -5.30 -13.82
CA PHE A 135 5.44 -5.14 -13.15
C PHE A 135 6.29 -6.40 -13.31
N ARG A 136 7.56 -6.21 -13.60
CA ARG A 136 8.55 -7.26 -13.68
C ARG A 136 9.60 -7.07 -12.59
N LYS A 137 9.89 -8.12 -11.86
CA LYS A 137 11.00 -8.12 -10.91
C LYS A 137 12.30 -8.33 -11.68
N LEU A 138 13.15 -7.30 -11.78
CA LEU A 138 14.40 -7.35 -12.54
C LEU A 138 15.57 -7.97 -11.76
N CYS A 139 15.53 -7.98 -10.42
CA CYS A 139 16.59 -8.55 -9.61
C CYS A 139 16.13 -8.91 -8.19
N TYR A 140 16.96 -9.66 -7.45
CA TYR A 140 16.71 -10.04 -6.06
C TYR A 140 16.57 -8.83 -5.11
N ASN A 141 17.18 -7.69 -5.45
CA ASN A 141 17.11 -6.44 -4.68
C ASN A 141 15.82 -5.64 -4.92
N THR A 142 14.74 -6.28 -5.37
CA THR A 142 13.42 -5.65 -5.53
C THR A 142 13.34 -4.47 -6.51
N LEU A 143 14.30 -4.36 -7.43
CA LEU A 143 14.15 -3.42 -8.53
C LEU A 143 12.98 -3.89 -9.42
N ILE A 144 11.91 -3.12 -9.41
CA ILE A 144 10.69 -3.40 -10.18
C ILE A 144 10.70 -2.45 -11.37
N SER A 145 10.63 -3.00 -12.57
CA SER A 145 10.39 -2.25 -13.78
C SER A 145 9.04 -2.63 -14.34
N GLY A 146 8.29 -1.67 -14.85
CA GLY A 146 7.00 -1.89 -15.45
C GLY A 146 6.28 -0.58 -15.71
N ASP A 147 5.21 -0.66 -16.49
CA ASP A 147 4.35 0.47 -16.80
C ASP A 147 3.16 0.47 -15.84
N ALA A 148 3.07 1.51 -15.01
CA ALA A 148 1.86 1.76 -14.24
C ALA A 148 0.79 2.29 -15.20
N LEU A 149 -0.29 1.53 -15.38
CA LEU A 149 -1.44 1.94 -16.19
C LEU A 149 -2.26 3.01 -15.48
N SER A 150 -2.31 2.93 -14.17
CA SER A 150 -2.99 3.91 -13.32
C SER A 150 -2.39 3.96 -11.92
N TYR A 151 -2.58 5.08 -11.24
CA TYR A 151 -2.22 5.20 -9.83
C TYR A 151 -3.24 6.01 -9.06
N VAL A 152 -3.34 5.74 -7.77
CA VAL A 152 -4.19 6.43 -6.81
C VAL A 152 -3.33 6.96 -5.68
N TYR A 153 -3.57 8.20 -5.27
CA TYR A 153 -2.74 8.87 -4.30
C TYR A 153 -3.57 9.55 -3.21
N GLY A 154 -3.12 9.49 -1.96
CA GLY A 154 -3.72 10.18 -0.83
C GLY A 154 -2.71 10.52 0.26
N LYS A 155 -2.65 11.78 0.69
CA LYS A 155 -1.80 12.23 1.79
C LYS A 155 -2.37 11.85 3.16
N HIS A 156 -1.51 11.62 4.13
CA HIS A 156 -1.86 11.40 5.54
C HIS A 156 -2.30 12.70 6.23
N THR A 157 -3.45 13.22 5.85
CA THR A 157 -4.04 14.44 6.39
C THR A 157 -5.47 14.19 6.85
N LYS A 158 -6.03 15.08 7.68
CA LYS A 158 -7.43 15.01 8.12
C LYS A 158 -8.46 14.96 6.96
N ASN A 159 -8.04 15.38 5.77
CA ASN A 159 -8.90 15.38 4.58
C ASN A 159 -8.81 14.04 3.79
N PHE A 160 -7.91 13.14 4.18
CA PHE A 160 -7.87 11.82 3.59
C PHE A 160 -9.11 11.02 4.00
N SER A 161 -9.69 10.35 3.04
CA SER A 161 -10.87 9.51 3.24
C SER A 161 -10.66 8.18 2.55
N VAL A 162 -10.66 7.11 3.31
CA VAL A 162 -10.55 5.73 2.80
C VAL A 162 -11.62 5.44 1.74
N PRO A 163 -12.92 5.78 1.93
CA PRO A 163 -13.93 5.57 0.89
C PRO A 163 -13.65 6.33 -0.42
N LYS A 164 -13.15 7.56 -0.35
CA LYS A 164 -12.78 8.33 -1.55
C LYS A 164 -11.57 7.73 -2.26
N PHE A 165 -10.60 7.22 -1.50
CA PHE A 165 -9.45 6.51 -2.05
C PHE A 165 -9.91 5.23 -2.74
N ALA A 166 -10.76 4.43 -2.10
CA ALA A 166 -11.31 3.20 -2.64
C ALA A 166 -12.09 3.43 -3.95
N ALA A 167 -12.92 4.48 -4.01
CA ALA A 167 -13.65 4.84 -5.23
C ALA A 167 -12.70 5.14 -6.42
N LYS A 168 -11.60 5.85 -6.17
CA LYS A 168 -10.57 6.11 -7.19
C LYS A 168 -9.82 4.84 -7.58
N ALA A 169 -9.49 4.00 -6.59
CA ALA A 169 -8.83 2.71 -6.84
C ALA A 169 -9.70 1.80 -7.70
N ARG A 170 -11.02 1.76 -7.46
CA ARG A 170 -11.97 1.01 -8.28
C ARG A 170 -11.89 1.41 -9.75
N THR A 171 -11.97 2.71 -10.06
CA THR A 171 -11.85 3.19 -11.45
C THR A 171 -10.52 2.77 -12.09
N ALA A 172 -9.44 2.77 -11.31
CA ALA A 172 -8.13 2.34 -11.80
C ALA A 172 -8.09 0.83 -12.10
N VAL A 173 -8.73 0.00 -11.25
CA VAL A 173 -8.76 -1.46 -11.39
C VAL A 173 -9.68 -1.89 -12.54
N GLU A 174 -10.85 -1.26 -12.70
CA GLU A 174 -11.81 -1.50 -13.79
C GLU A 174 -11.16 -1.32 -15.17
N TYR A 175 -10.16 -0.45 -15.28
CA TYR A 175 -9.40 -0.24 -16.52
C TYR A 175 -8.63 -1.48 -16.98
N ILE A 176 -8.29 -2.41 -16.07
CA ILE A 176 -7.62 -3.68 -16.44
C ILE A 176 -8.64 -4.77 -16.72
N ALA A 177 -9.78 -4.75 -16.03
CA ALA A 177 -10.82 -5.77 -16.14
C ALA A 177 -11.62 -5.67 -17.46
N GLY A 178 -11.63 -4.50 -18.13
CA GLY A 178 -12.32 -4.23 -19.38
C GLY A 178 -11.46 -4.39 -20.59
#